data_87934adff027249badf3f2b63091c8c8
#
_entry.id   87934adff027249badf3f2b63091c8c8
#
_cell.length_a   1.000
_cell.length_b   1.000
_cell.length_c   1.000
_cell.angle_alpha   90.00
_cell.angle_beta   90.00
_cell.angle_gamma   90.00
#
_symmetry.space_group_name_H-M   'P 1'
#
loop_
_entity.id
_entity.type
_entity.pdbx_description
1 polymer ?
#
loop_
_entity_poly.entity_id
_entity_poly.type
_entity_poly.pdbx_seq_one_letter_code
_entity_poly.pdbx_strand_id
1 'polypeptide(L)'
;MTPIIGISTNLHTVDKGKFLGMERIYVNKDYIDAVVKAGGIPLLLPPVADRASIVRYAEVCDGFILSGGGDINPILYGDFPHPCLEEFHTGLDRAQWALTEEILRTDKPLLAICRGIQLLNVVLGGTLWQDITAIGHPVMLHSQYSPREDIFHPVSIEKDS
;
A
#
# COMPACT_ATOMS: atom_id res chain seq x y z
N MET A 1 -15.97 20.90 7.39
CA MET A 1 -14.51 21.09 7.18
C MET A 1 -14.07 20.19 6.04
N THR A 2 -13.07 20.59 5.26
CA THR A 2 -12.50 19.74 4.21
C THR A 2 -11.72 18.59 4.87
N PRO A 3 -12.00 17.32 4.52
CA PRO A 3 -11.38 16.19 5.19
C PRO A 3 -9.88 16.07 4.85
N ILE A 4 -9.07 15.72 5.83
CA ILE A 4 -7.66 15.40 5.68
C ILE A 4 -7.52 13.89 5.46
N ILE A 5 -6.97 13.49 4.32
CA ILE A 5 -6.78 12.08 3.96
C ILE A 5 -5.30 11.71 4.06
N GLY A 6 -4.98 10.85 5.01
CA GLY A 6 -3.64 10.31 5.20
C GLY A 6 -3.32 9.27 4.13
N ILE A 7 -2.22 9.43 3.41
CA ILE A 7 -1.77 8.50 2.38
C ILE A 7 -0.46 7.87 2.83
N SER A 8 -0.42 6.55 3.01
CA SER A 8 0.81 5.84 3.32
C SER A 8 1.82 6.00 2.18
N THR A 9 3.09 6.14 2.51
CA THR A 9 4.17 6.33 1.55
C THR A 9 5.12 5.14 1.54
N ASN A 10 5.88 5.00 0.46
CA ASN A 10 6.86 3.94 0.25
C ASN A 10 8.29 4.44 0.42
N LEU A 11 9.23 3.51 0.49
CA LEU A 11 10.66 3.76 0.43
C LEU A 11 11.20 3.33 -0.94
N HIS A 12 12.15 4.07 -1.46
CA HIS A 12 12.91 3.72 -2.64
C HIS A 12 14.39 4.04 -2.40
N THR A 13 15.22 3.04 -2.52
CA THR A 13 16.68 3.24 -2.51
C THR A 13 17.16 3.54 -3.92
N VAL A 14 17.77 4.69 -4.11
CA VAL A 14 18.31 5.08 -5.43
C VAL A 14 19.41 4.12 -5.84
N ASP A 15 19.22 3.40 -6.94
CA ASP A 15 20.09 2.33 -7.42
C ASP A 15 21.20 2.81 -8.38
N LYS A 16 21.12 4.05 -8.87
CA LYS A 16 22.05 4.61 -9.87
C LYS A 16 22.32 6.10 -9.70
N GLY A 17 23.46 6.54 -10.23
CA GLY A 17 23.80 7.95 -10.36
C GLY A 17 24.36 8.59 -9.09
N LYS A 18 24.30 9.94 -9.05
CA LYS A 18 24.94 10.77 -8.01
C LYS A 18 24.42 10.49 -6.59
N PHE A 19 23.20 9.98 -6.47
CA PHE A 19 22.53 9.75 -5.19
C PHE A 19 22.38 8.26 -4.85
N LEU A 20 23.26 7.41 -5.41
CA LEU A 20 23.29 5.97 -5.14
C LEU A 20 23.24 5.69 -3.63
N GLY A 21 22.34 4.80 -3.21
CA GLY A 21 22.14 4.40 -1.82
C GLY A 21 21.29 5.36 -0.98
N MET A 22 20.88 6.50 -1.53
CA MET A 22 19.96 7.41 -0.82
C MET A 22 18.55 6.84 -0.77
N GLU A 23 17.97 6.76 0.41
CA GLU A 23 16.57 6.43 0.58
C GLU A 23 15.67 7.64 0.33
N ARG A 24 14.60 7.42 -0.40
CA ARG A 24 13.56 8.42 -0.68
C ARG A 24 12.21 7.89 -0.25
N ILE A 25 11.43 8.77 0.36
CA ILE A 25 10.02 8.51 0.65
C ILE A 25 9.22 9.03 -0.52
N TYR A 26 8.30 8.22 -1.05
CA TYR A 26 7.50 8.59 -2.23
C TYR A 26 6.10 7.98 -2.20
N VAL A 27 5.21 8.55 -2.97
CA VAL A 27 3.94 7.97 -3.41
C VAL A 27 3.66 8.44 -4.83
N ASN A 28 2.97 7.64 -5.62
CA ASN A 28 2.58 8.05 -6.96
C ASN A 28 1.61 9.23 -6.90
N LYS A 29 1.82 10.20 -7.78
CA LYS A 29 1.04 11.43 -7.85
C LYS A 29 -0.47 11.18 -7.99
N ASP A 30 -0.86 10.07 -8.63
CA ASP A 30 -2.25 9.69 -8.86
C ASP A 30 -3.08 9.60 -7.56
N TYR A 31 -2.48 9.15 -6.46
CA TYR A 31 -3.14 9.12 -5.14
C TYR A 31 -3.44 10.53 -4.64
N ILE A 32 -2.49 11.44 -4.80
CA ILE A 32 -2.63 12.85 -4.38
C ILE A 32 -3.73 13.52 -5.21
N ASP A 33 -3.67 13.35 -6.54
CA ASP A 33 -4.63 13.94 -7.46
C ASP A 33 -6.04 13.42 -7.23
N ALA A 34 -6.19 12.13 -6.92
CA ALA A 34 -7.48 11.52 -6.60
C ALA A 34 -8.11 12.14 -5.33
N VAL A 35 -7.33 12.32 -4.26
CA VAL A 35 -7.80 12.97 -3.03
C VAL A 35 -8.20 14.42 -3.29
N VAL A 36 -7.39 15.18 -4.01
CA VAL A 36 -7.69 16.58 -4.37
C VAL A 36 -8.95 16.66 -5.22
N LYS A 37 -9.08 15.79 -6.24
CA LYS A 37 -10.27 15.71 -7.10
C LYS A 37 -11.54 15.37 -6.34
N ALA A 38 -11.42 14.55 -5.29
CA ALA A 38 -12.52 14.21 -4.39
C ALA A 38 -12.85 15.31 -3.37
N GLY A 39 -12.09 16.41 -3.33
CA GLY A 39 -12.31 17.53 -2.43
C GLY A 39 -11.66 17.39 -1.05
N GLY A 40 -10.74 16.43 -0.87
CA GLY A 40 -9.96 16.24 0.35
C GLY A 40 -8.60 16.95 0.32
N ILE A 41 -7.94 17.00 1.47
CA ILE A 41 -6.56 17.47 1.63
C ILE A 41 -5.66 16.24 1.77
N PRO A 42 -4.74 15.96 0.81
CA PRO A 42 -3.82 14.83 0.94
C PRO A 42 -2.72 15.15 1.94
N LEU A 43 -2.52 14.26 2.92
CA LEU A 43 -1.40 14.29 3.85
C LEU A 43 -0.54 13.04 3.66
N LEU A 44 0.71 13.21 3.24
CA LEU A 44 1.62 12.09 3.09
C LEU A 44 2.12 11.64 4.47
N LEU A 45 1.98 10.35 4.75
CA LEU A 45 2.39 9.75 6.02
C LEU A 45 3.71 9.00 5.81
N PRO A 46 4.86 9.57 6.23
CA PRO A 46 6.14 8.87 6.20
C PRO A 46 6.10 7.56 7.01
N PRO A 47 6.80 6.51 6.58
CA PRO A 47 6.90 5.27 7.35
C PRO A 47 7.82 5.51 8.54
N VAL A 48 7.24 5.64 9.73
CA VAL A 48 7.97 5.85 10.98
C VAL A 48 7.71 4.69 11.94
N ALA A 49 8.70 4.36 12.76
CA ALA A 49 8.57 3.35 13.81
C ALA A 49 8.09 3.96 15.14
N ASP A 50 8.11 5.27 15.27
CA ASP A 50 7.73 5.97 16.48
C ASP A 50 6.22 5.94 16.71
N ARG A 51 5.81 5.30 17.81
CA ARG A 51 4.40 5.14 18.16
C ARG A 51 3.65 6.45 18.34
N ALA A 52 4.30 7.48 18.91
CA ALA A 52 3.65 8.77 19.15
C ALA A 52 3.27 9.44 17.82
N SER A 53 4.15 9.38 16.83
CA SER A 53 3.87 9.86 15.48
C SER A 53 2.73 9.09 14.82
N ILE A 54 2.71 7.75 14.94
CA ILE A 54 1.66 6.90 14.37
C ILE A 54 0.28 7.25 14.97
N VAL A 55 0.19 7.35 16.29
CA VAL A 55 -1.04 7.78 16.97
C VAL A 55 -1.46 9.17 16.50
N ARG A 56 -0.51 10.08 16.35
CA ARG A 56 -0.81 11.43 15.89
C ARG A 56 -1.31 11.46 14.44
N TYR A 57 -0.78 10.61 13.56
CA TYR A 57 -1.32 10.44 12.22
C TYR A 57 -2.78 9.99 12.26
N ALA A 58 -3.07 9.00 13.12
CA ALA A 58 -4.44 8.50 13.28
C ALA A 58 -5.40 9.56 13.83
N GLU A 59 -4.93 10.49 14.67
CA GLU A 59 -5.75 11.58 15.22
C GLU A 59 -6.05 12.66 14.17
N VAL A 60 -5.04 13.13 13.42
CA VAL A 60 -5.15 14.31 12.55
C VAL A 60 -5.82 14.07 11.23
N CYS A 61 -5.84 12.82 10.73
CA CYS A 61 -6.50 12.45 9.48
C CYS A 61 -7.96 12.07 9.72
N ASP A 62 -8.84 12.42 8.78
CA ASP A 62 -10.25 12.06 8.79
C ASP A 62 -10.53 10.72 8.07
N GLY A 63 -9.58 10.28 7.25
CA GLY A 63 -9.60 9.00 6.54
C GLY A 63 -8.23 8.64 6.01
N PHE A 64 -8.08 7.41 5.49
CA PHE A 64 -6.77 6.87 5.11
C PHE A 64 -6.79 6.15 3.78
N ILE A 65 -5.64 6.20 3.09
CA ILE A 65 -5.34 5.38 1.93
C ILE A 65 -4.04 4.61 2.21
N LEU A 66 -4.10 3.28 2.20
CA LEU A 66 -2.92 2.44 2.09
C LEU A 66 -2.56 2.30 0.62
N SER A 67 -1.43 2.85 0.23
CA SER A 67 -1.00 2.90 -1.17
C SER A 67 -0.43 1.56 -1.66
N GLY A 68 -0.32 1.42 -2.99
CA GLY A 68 0.40 0.33 -3.62
C GLY A 68 1.92 0.42 -3.41
N GLY A 69 2.63 -0.66 -3.75
CA GLY A 69 4.08 -0.76 -3.59
C GLY A 69 4.60 -2.13 -4.02
N GLY A 70 5.80 -2.51 -3.59
CA GLY A 70 6.39 -3.84 -3.76
C GLY A 70 5.76 -4.89 -2.86
N ASP A 71 6.39 -6.05 -2.74
CA ASP A 71 5.87 -7.17 -1.97
C ASP A 71 5.93 -6.94 -0.46
N ILE A 72 5.23 -7.78 0.27
CA ILE A 72 5.26 -7.85 1.74
C ILE A 72 6.14 -9.01 2.16
N ASN A 73 6.99 -8.80 3.15
CA ASN A 73 7.84 -9.86 3.71
C ASN A 73 7.01 -11.07 4.15
N PRO A 74 7.19 -12.25 3.53
CA PRO A 74 6.40 -13.45 3.83
C PRO A 74 6.47 -13.91 5.29
N ILE A 75 7.55 -13.62 5.98
CA ILE A 75 7.70 -13.92 7.41
C ILE A 75 6.57 -13.30 8.25
N LEU A 76 6.01 -12.17 7.81
CA LEU A 76 4.94 -11.49 8.52
C LEU A 76 3.60 -12.25 8.49
N TYR A 77 3.43 -13.17 7.53
CA TYR A 77 2.25 -14.04 7.47
C TYR A 77 2.59 -15.53 7.57
N GLY A 78 3.77 -15.84 8.14
CA GLY A 78 4.15 -17.21 8.52
C GLY A 78 4.65 -18.08 7.36
N ASP A 79 5.10 -17.48 6.26
CA ASP A 79 5.59 -18.20 5.09
C ASP A 79 7.09 -17.94 4.84
N PHE A 80 7.73 -18.77 4.01
CA PHE A 80 9.12 -18.58 3.59
C PHE A 80 9.18 -17.89 2.22
N PRO A 81 10.21 -17.04 1.97
CA PRO A 81 10.35 -16.36 0.69
C PRO A 81 10.40 -17.31 -0.51
N HIS A 82 9.53 -17.10 -1.48
CA HIS A 82 9.50 -17.83 -2.77
C HIS A 82 10.50 -17.20 -3.76
N PRO A 83 11.11 -17.98 -4.67
CA PRO A 83 12.05 -17.44 -5.67
C PRO A 83 11.47 -16.35 -6.59
N CYS A 84 10.16 -16.28 -6.76
CA CYS A 84 9.49 -15.26 -7.56
C CYS A 84 9.08 -14.01 -6.77
N LEU A 85 9.39 -13.97 -5.47
CA LEU A 85 9.12 -12.79 -4.63
C LEU A 85 9.91 -11.59 -5.16
N GLU A 86 9.23 -10.46 -5.31
CA GLU A 86 9.87 -9.20 -5.70
C GLU A 86 10.55 -8.51 -4.49
N GLU A 87 11.00 -7.28 -4.69
CA GLU A 87 11.63 -6.50 -3.64
C GLU A 87 10.64 -6.18 -2.52
N PHE A 88 11.01 -6.47 -1.28
CA PHE A 88 10.31 -6.08 -0.07
C PHE A 88 11.24 -5.35 0.89
N HIS A 89 10.68 -4.55 1.77
CA HIS A 89 11.45 -3.76 2.73
C HIS A 89 10.88 -3.94 4.15
N THR A 90 11.52 -4.77 4.96
CA THR A 90 11.04 -5.14 6.30
C THR A 90 10.78 -3.93 7.22
N GLY A 91 11.58 -2.87 7.12
CA GLY A 91 11.37 -1.65 7.91
C GLY A 91 10.09 -0.91 7.51
N LEU A 92 9.82 -0.82 6.19
CA LEU A 92 8.59 -0.27 5.64
C LEU A 92 7.37 -1.10 6.08
N ASP A 93 7.47 -2.42 5.95
CA ASP A 93 6.38 -3.33 6.32
C ASP A 93 5.99 -3.15 7.78
N ARG A 94 6.97 -3.12 8.69
CA ARG A 94 6.73 -2.93 10.13
C ARG A 94 6.10 -1.57 10.44
N ALA A 95 6.58 -0.50 9.81
CA ALA A 95 6.05 0.84 10.01
C ALA A 95 4.59 0.95 9.51
N GLN A 96 4.31 0.41 8.32
CA GLN A 96 2.96 0.43 7.77
C GLN A 96 2.02 -0.55 8.47
N TRP A 97 2.53 -1.68 8.99
CA TRP A 97 1.77 -2.58 9.87
C TRP A 97 1.27 -1.83 11.10
N ALA A 98 2.19 -1.18 11.83
CA ALA A 98 1.86 -0.44 13.04
C ALA A 98 0.87 0.72 12.76
N LEU A 99 1.03 1.40 11.62
CA LEU A 99 0.09 2.42 11.16
C LEU A 99 -1.29 1.81 10.89
N THR A 100 -1.35 0.68 10.19
CA THR A 100 -2.61 0.00 9.85
C THR A 100 -3.33 -0.48 11.10
N GLU A 101 -2.63 -1.08 12.07
CA GLU A 101 -3.21 -1.46 13.36
C GLU A 101 -3.79 -0.26 14.10
N GLU A 102 -3.12 0.88 14.09
CA GLU A 102 -3.62 2.08 14.76
C GLU A 102 -4.86 2.65 14.06
N ILE A 103 -4.87 2.67 12.72
CA ILE A 103 -6.05 3.08 11.93
C ILE A 103 -7.25 2.18 12.26
N LEU A 104 -7.05 0.86 12.32
CA LEU A 104 -8.11 -0.11 12.62
C LEU A 104 -8.70 0.04 14.03
N ARG A 105 -8.00 0.72 14.96
CA ARG A 105 -8.54 1.08 16.28
C ARG A 105 -9.47 2.29 16.24
N THR A 106 -9.53 2.95 15.09
CA THR A 106 -10.41 4.09 14.87
C THR A 106 -11.61 3.65 14.01
N ASP A 107 -12.70 4.39 14.05
CA ASP A 107 -13.83 4.17 13.13
C ASP A 107 -13.70 4.98 11.83
N LYS A 108 -12.47 5.42 11.50
CA LYS A 108 -12.21 6.27 10.34
C LYS A 108 -12.16 5.44 9.05
N PRO A 109 -12.66 5.97 7.93
CA PRO A 109 -12.61 5.29 6.64
C PRO A 109 -11.19 4.93 6.22
N LEU A 110 -11.02 3.70 5.72
CA LEU A 110 -9.76 3.19 5.19
C LEU A 110 -9.98 2.60 3.80
N LEU A 111 -9.26 3.11 2.81
CA LEU A 111 -9.16 2.54 1.46
C LEU A 111 -7.79 1.91 1.27
N ALA A 112 -7.75 0.63 0.94
CA ALA A 112 -6.51 -0.10 0.68
C ALA A 112 -6.41 -0.46 -0.82
N ILE A 113 -5.27 -0.15 -1.47
CA ILE A 113 -5.07 -0.29 -2.91
C ILE A 113 -3.81 -1.10 -3.20
N CYS A 114 -3.91 -2.15 -4.05
CA CYS A 114 -2.80 -3.00 -4.47
C CYS A 114 -2.07 -3.59 -3.25
N ARG A 115 -0.78 -3.27 -3.04
CA ARG A 115 -0.04 -3.68 -1.85
C ARG A 115 -0.77 -3.32 -0.53
N GLY A 116 -1.50 -2.20 -0.50
CA GLY A 116 -2.29 -1.81 0.66
C GLY A 116 -3.35 -2.84 1.05
N ILE A 117 -4.04 -3.46 0.08
CA ILE A 117 -5.00 -4.55 0.34
C ILE A 117 -4.28 -5.78 0.89
N GLN A 118 -3.11 -6.10 0.35
CA GLN A 118 -2.28 -7.22 0.81
C GLN A 118 -1.85 -7.01 2.26
N LEU A 119 -1.36 -5.82 2.59
CA LEU A 119 -0.99 -5.45 3.96
C LEU A 119 -2.18 -5.54 4.92
N LEU A 120 -3.33 -4.98 4.54
CA LEU A 120 -4.54 -5.02 5.35
C LEU A 120 -4.97 -6.47 5.63
N ASN A 121 -4.95 -7.33 4.60
CA ASN A 121 -5.25 -8.75 4.75
C ASN A 121 -4.31 -9.43 5.76
N VAL A 122 -3.01 -9.18 5.66
CA VAL A 122 -2.01 -9.77 6.55
C VAL A 122 -2.14 -9.24 7.99
N VAL A 123 -2.38 -7.95 8.18
CA VAL A 123 -2.63 -7.35 9.50
C VAL A 123 -3.87 -7.95 10.17
N LEU A 124 -4.87 -8.31 9.38
CA LEU A 124 -6.09 -8.99 9.85
C LEU A 124 -5.92 -10.51 10.04
N GLY A 125 -4.70 -11.03 9.89
CA GLY A 125 -4.36 -12.45 10.10
C GLY A 125 -4.50 -13.33 8.86
N GLY A 126 -4.69 -12.74 7.68
CA GLY A 126 -4.71 -13.44 6.40
C GLY A 126 -3.30 -13.77 5.88
N THR A 127 -3.25 -14.57 4.82
CA THR A 127 -2.02 -14.93 4.10
C THR A 127 -2.10 -14.48 2.64
N LEU A 128 -0.97 -14.57 1.92
CA LEU A 128 -0.85 -14.16 0.52
C LEU A 128 -0.28 -15.29 -0.34
N TRP A 129 -0.72 -15.38 -1.57
CA TRP A 129 0.04 -16.03 -2.62
C TRP A 129 1.18 -15.10 -3.03
N GLN A 130 2.43 -15.56 -2.88
CA GLN A 130 3.62 -14.76 -3.24
C GLN A 130 3.78 -14.61 -4.75
N ASP A 131 3.16 -15.52 -5.52
CA ASP A 131 3.11 -15.48 -6.97
C ASP A 131 1.75 -16.02 -7.44
N ILE A 132 1.03 -15.26 -8.24
CA ILE A 132 -0.28 -15.66 -8.77
C ILE A 132 -0.20 -16.89 -9.67
N THR A 133 0.95 -17.17 -10.26
CA THR A 133 1.15 -18.38 -11.10
C THR A 133 1.19 -19.66 -10.25
N ALA A 134 1.46 -19.55 -8.95
CA ALA A 134 1.47 -20.68 -8.02
C ALA A 134 0.07 -21.16 -7.62
N ILE A 135 -1.01 -20.46 -8.00
CA ILE A 135 -2.39 -20.80 -7.64
C ILE A 135 -2.86 -22.13 -8.32
N GLY A 136 -2.13 -22.61 -9.33
CA GLY A 136 -2.41 -23.93 -9.96
C GLY A 136 -3.52 -23.94 -11.01
N HIS A 137 -4.05 -22.79 -11.41
CA HIS A 137 -4.97 -22.64 -12.53
C HIS A 137 -4.58 -21.42 -13.40
N PRO A 138 -5.07 -21.35 -14.65
CA PRO A 138 -4.75 -20.23 -15.54
C PRO A 138 -5.14 -18.89 -14.91
N VAL A 139 -4.20 -17.95 -14.92
CA VAL A 139 -4.42 -16.58 -14.50
C VAL A 139 -4.31 -15.64 -15.69
N MET A 140 -5.09 -14.56 -15.68
CA MET A 140 -4.96 -13.52 -16.68
C MET A 140 -3.63 -12.79 -16.51
N LEU A 141 -3.12 -12.21 -17.58
CA LEU A 141 -2.00 -11.29 -17.52
C LEU A 141 -2.42 -10.01 -16.75
N HIS A 142 -1.85 -9.80 -15.58
CA HIS A 142 -2.13 -8.63 -14.75
C HIS A 142 -1.10 -7.49 -14.93
N SER A 143 0.08 -7.80 -15.48
CA SER A 143 1.09 -6.82 -15.82
C SER A 143 0.88 -6.36 -17.25
N GLN A 144 0.24 -5.22 -17.45
CA GLN A 144 -0.01 -4.67 -18.77
C GLN A 144 1.16 -3.82 -19.25
N TYR A 145 1.52 -4.01 -20.54
CA TYR A 145 2.59 -3.24 -21.22
C TYR A 145 2.04 -2.13 -22.12
N SER A 146 0.75 -1.83 -22.00
CA SER A 146 0.07 -0.72 -22.68
C SER A 146 0.08 0.55 -21.83
N PRO A 147 -0.22 1.72 -22.42
CA PRO A 147 -0.47 2.95 -21.67
C PRO A 147 -1.48 2.73 -20.55
N ARG A 148 -1.33 3.44 -19.43
CA ARG A 148 -2.17 3.25 -18.23
C ARG A 148 -3.65 3.56 -18.47
N GLU A 149 -3.97 4.41 -19.42
CA GLU A 149 -5.31 4.80 -19.83
C GLU A 149 -6.03 3.74 -20.67
N ASP A 150 -5.31 2.74 -21.19
CA ASP A 150 -5.90 1.67 -22.01
C ASP A 150 -6.70 0.69 -21.15
N ILE A 151 -7.88 0.32 -21.64
CA ILE A 151 -8.70 -0.72 -21.04
C ILE A 151 -8.06 -2.08 -21.34
N PHE A 152 -7.66 -2.80 -20.29
CA PHE A 152 -6.95 -4.08 -20.44
C PHE A 152 -7.87 -5.30 -20.29
N HIS A 153 -8.76 -5.28 -19.30
CA HIS A 153 -9.78 -6.32 -19.13
C HIS A 153 -11.03 -5.76 -18.41
N PRO A 154 -12.21 -6.37 -18.64
CA PRO A 154 -13.41 -6.00 -17.90
C PRO A 154 -13.36 -6.53 -16.47
N VAL A 155 -14.10 -5.88 -15.59
CA VAL A 155 -14.39 -6.35 -14.23
C VAL A 155 -15.90 -6.44 -14.02
N SER A 156 -16.34 -7.40 -13.21
CA SER A 156 -17.71 -7.47 -12.74
C SER A 156 -17.79 -6.85 -11.34
N ILE A 157 -18.74 -5.97 -11.14
CA ILE A 157 -18.99 -5.35 -9.84
C ILE A 157 -20.29 -5.94 -9.31
N GLU A 158 -20.24 -6.53 -8.12
CA GLU A 158 -21.46 -7.00 -7.46
C GLU A 158 -22.36 -5.82 -7.14
N LYS A 159 -23.64 -6.01 -7.41
CA LYS A 159 -24.63 -4.99 -7.10
C LYS A 159 -24.72 -4.87 -5.58
N ASP A 160 -24.64 -3.66 -5.09
CA ASP A 160 -24.72 -3.33 -3.66
C ASP A 160 -23.44 -3.68 -2.84
N SER A 161 -22.27 -3.88 -3.50
CA SER A 161 -20.95 -4.05 -2.84
C SER A 161 -20.31 -2.73 -2.44
#